data_1b6f500aed823b02506c0179ad7055c0
#
_entry.id   1b6f500aed823b02506c0179ad7055c0
#
_cell.length_a   1.000
_cell.length_b   1.000
_cell.length_c   1.000
_cell.angle_alpha   90.00
_cell.angle_beta   90.00
_cell.angle_gamma   90.00
#
_symmetry.space_group_name_H-M   'P 1'
#
loop_
_entity.id
_entity.type
_entity.pdbx_description
1 polymer ?
#
loop_
_entity_poly.entity_id
_entity_poly.type
_entity_poly.pdbx_seq_one_letter_code
_entity_poly.pdbx_strand_id
1 'polypeptide(L)'
;MAQPAQHFIEDFFAKAGSLPGFSAGMEKVSRDEQRHIGFGVKVLYELFAESEECKAAASEMLREILPFTLAVMVPPNWDERYTTEYGFELEDIYAFGMRSVEMKWKATGYPLHDHPPGIYPFDPEMPHRERAQRQVKLLRAGVLGEPNGKPRVDPEVEGILFDVIARSADTDAIDRPVTFQWKFEDAEPYYVRIDNGSTSAGRGLADHADVTLSTTWADWVEVATRGYDARLAMLRRKIRPRGSLRQLARMPKIFPPRPASSRQPTGSLQ
;
A
#
# COMPACT_ATOMS: atom_id res chain seq x y z
N MET A 1 -3.44 -2.15 -14.67
CA MET A 1 -3.65 -0.92 -13.85
C MET A 1 -3.91 0.32 -14.72
N ALA A 2 -3.38 0.42 -15.92
CA ALA A 2 -3.73 1.54 -16.82
C ALA A 2 -5.22 1.61 -17.18
N GLN A 3 -5.90 0.46 -17.28
CA GLN A 3 -7.29 0.37 -17.69
C GLN A 3 -8.28 1.18 -16.83
N PRO A 4 -8.23 1.19 -15.47
CA PRO A 4 -9.12 2.05 -14.70
C PRO A 4 -8.98 3.54 -15.03
N ALA A 5 -7.74 4.05 -15.13
CA ALA A 5 -7.51 5.45 -15.49
C ALA A 5 -8.01 5.76 -16.90
N GLN A 6 -7.80 4.83 -17.84
CA GLN A 6 -8.29 4.94 -19.21
C GLN A 6 -9.83 5.03 -19.27
N HIS A 7 -10.56 4.18 -18.56
CA HIS A 7 -12.02 4.23 -18.51
C HIS A 7 -12.56 5.55 -17.94
N PHE A 8 -11.91 6.10 -16.90
CA PHE A 8 -12.27 7.41 -16.38
C PHE A 8 -12.11 8.50 -17.43
N ILE A 9 -11.01 8.48 -18.17
CA ILE A 9 -10.75 9.45 -19.25
C ILE A 9 -11.77 9.28 -20.37
N GLU A 10 -12.08 8.06 -20.78
CA GLU A 10 -13.08 7.76 -21.81
C GLU A 10 -14.49 8.26 -21.40
N ASP A 11 -14.93 7.92 -20.18
CA ASP A 11 -16.21 8.36 -19.63
C ASP A 11 -16.29 9.89 -19.55
N PHE A 12 -15.19 10.54 -19.17
CA PHE A 12 -15.12 11.98 -19.10
C PHE A 12 -15.33 12.62 -20.48
N PHE A 13 -14.54 12.24 -21.50
CA PHE A 13 -14.67 12.81 -22.83
C PHE A 13 -16.01 12.49 -23.47
N ALA A 14 -16.58 11.31 -23.20
CA ALA A 14 -17.91 10.96 -23.66
C ALA A 14 -19.00 11.84 -23.04
N LYS A 15 -18.95 12.08 -21.72
CA LYS A 15 -19.91 12.96 -21.02
C LYS A 15 -19.74 14.45 -21.42
N ALA A 16 -18.52 14.89 -21.60
CA ALA A 16 -18.21 16.26 -22.03
C ALA A 16 -18.55 16.53 -23.51
N GLY A 17 -18.85 15.48 -24.30
CA GLY A 17 -19.06 15.60 -25.74
C GLY A 17 -17.85 16.13 -26.50
N SER A 18 -16.65 16.03 -25.91
CA SER A 18 -15.40 16.57 -26.43
C SER A 18 -14.52 15.49 -27.03
N LEU A 19 -13.69 15.85 -28.00
CA LEU A 19 -12.73 14.96 -28.67
C LEU A 19 -13.30 13.62 -29.15
N PRO A 20 -14.38 13.59 -29.99
CA PRO A 20 -15.04 12.34 -30.37
C PRO A 20 -14.13 11.35 -31.09
N GLY A 21 -13.16 11.85 -31.87
CA GLY A 21 -12.15 11.01 -32.54
C GLY A 21 -11.19 10.32 -31.56
N PHE A 22 -10.80 11.01 -30.49
CA PHE A 22 -10.00 10.45 -29.41
C PHE A 22 -10.80 9.36 -28.66
N SER A 23 -12.04 9.64 -28.26
CA SER A 23 -12.92 8.68 -27.59
C SER A 23 -13.12 7.41 -28.41
N ALA A 24 -13.39 7.54 -29.73
CA ALA A 24 -13.54 6.40 -30.63
C ALA A 24 -12.23 5.59 -30.80
N GLY A 25 -11.08 6.25 -30.76
CA GLY A 25 -9.77 5.61 -30.77
C GLY A 25 -9.52 4.81 -29.47
N MET A 26 -9.78 5.45 -28.33
CA MET A 26 -9.59 4.85 -27.01
C MET A 26 -10.52 3.65 -26.78
N GLU A 27 -11.76 3.68 -27.27
CA GLU A 27 -12.67 2.52 -27.22
C GLU A 27 -12.06 1.28 -27.90
N LYS A 28 -11.36 1.45 -29.02
CA LYS A 28 -10.68 0.33 -29.70
C LYS A 28 -9.51 -0.21 -28.86
N VAL A 29 -8.72 0.71 -28.27
CA VAL A 29 -7.61 0.35 -27.37
C VAL A 29 -8.15 -0.40 -26.15
N SER A 30 -9.21 0.11 -25.53
CA SER A 30 -9.86 -0.58 -24.37
C SER A 30 -10.31 -1.98 -24.73
N ARG A 31 -10.90 -2.19 -25.90
CA ARG A 31 -11.34 -3.50 -26.35
C ARG A 31 -10.17 -4.45 -26.55
N ASP A 32 -9.05 -3.98 -27.05
CA ASP A 32 -7.84 -4.79 -27.23
C ASP A 32 -7.21 -5.13 -25.88
N GLU A 33 -7.09 -4.15 -24.98
CA GLU A 33 -6.61 -4.36 -23.61
C GLU A 33 -7.46 -5.38 -22.82
N GLN A 34 -8.78 -5.41 -23.03
CA GLN A 34 -9.65 -6.42 -22.43
C GLN A 34 -9.27 -7.84 -22.85
N ARG A 35 -8.86 -8.03 -24.10
CA ARG A 35 -8.41 -9.34 -24.60
C ARG A 35 -7.07 -9.74 -23.95
N HIS A 36 -6.11 -8.80 -23.86
CA HIS A 36 -4.82 -9.03 -23.20
C HIS A 36 -5.00 -9.40 -21.74
N ILE A 37 -5.86 -8.67 -21.02
CA ILE A 37 -6.17 -8.95 -19.62
C ILE A 37 -6.85 -10.32 -19.47
N GLY A 38 -7.85 -10.63 -20.32
CA GLY A 38 -8.53 -11.91 -20.31
C GLY A 38 -7.58 -13.07 -20.55
N PHE A 39 -6.65 -12.92 -21.52
CA PHE A 39 -5.61 -13.89 -21.76
C PHE A 39 -4.68 -14.07 -20.55
N GLY A 40 -4.17 -12.98 -19.98
CA GLY A 40 -3.31 -13.01 -18.79
C GLY A 40 -3.99 -13.66 -17.58
N VAL A 41 -5.25 -13.32 -17.31
CA VAL A 41 -6.03 -13.96 -16.23
C VAL A 41 -6.17 -15.46 -16.46
N LYS A 42 -6.45 -15.89 -17.69
CA LYS A 42 -6.59 -17.32 -18.04
C LYS A 42 -5.26 -18.06 -17.84
N VAL A 43 -4.15 -17.51 -18.32
CA VAL A 43 -2.81 -18.13 -18.15
C VAL A 43 -2.47 -18.25 -16.66
N LEU A 44 -2.70 -17.19 -15.86
CA LEU A 44 -2.45 -17.25 -14.42
C LEU A 44 -3.35 -18.27 -13.73
N TYR A 45 -4.63 -18.38 -14.13
CA TYR A 45 -5.54 -19.39 -13.60
C TYR A 45 -5.01 -20.81 -13.80
N GLU A 46 -4.55 -21.12 -15.02
CA GLU A 46 -3.99 -22.43 -15.36
C GLU A 46 -2.70 -22.69 -14.56
N LEU A 47 -1.77 -21.73 -14.52
CA LEU A 47 -0.52 -21.85 -13.77
C LEU A 47 -0.74 -22.02 -12.26
N PHE A 48 -1.67 -21.28 -11.66
CA PHE A 48 -1.94 -21.36 -10.22
C PHE A 48 -2.69 -22.64 -9.83
N ALA A 49 -3.44 -23.24 -10.76
CA ALA A 49 -4.05 -24.55 -10.55
C ALA A 49 -3.03 -25.69 -10.51
N GLU A 50 -1.90 -25.53 -11.20
CA GLU A 50 -0.90 -26.58 -11.38
C GLU A 50 0.33 -26.43 -10.45
N SER A 51 0.64 -25.21 -9.98
CA SER A 51 1.92 -24.94 -9.32
C SER A 51 1.83 -23.94 -8.17
N GLU A 52 2.16 -24.40 -6.96
CA GLU A 52 2.36 -23.53 -5.79
C GLU A 52 3.60 -22.62 -5.95
N GLU A 53 4.61 -23.07 -6.72
CA GLU A 53 5.78 -22.24 -7.03
C GLU A 53 5.38 -21.02 -7.87
N CYS A 54 4.45 -21.17 -8.83
CA CYS A 54 3.91 -20.05 -9.59
C CYS A 54 3.14 -19.07 -8.70
N LYS A 55 2.38 -19.55 -7.71
CA LYS A 55 1.71 -18.67 -6.72
C LYS A 55 2.72 -17.89 -5.88
N ALA A 56 3.79 -18.55 -5.43
CA ALA A 56 4.85 -17.90 -4.66
C ALA A 56 5.57 -16.83 -5.49
N ALA A 57 5.93 -17.13 -6.74
CA ALA A 57 6.54 -16.16 -7.66
C ALA A 57 5.63 -14.97 -7.95
N ALA A 58 4.33 -15.21 -8.14
CA ALA A 58 3.35 -14.14 -8.34
C ALA A 58 3.21 -13.26 -7.10
N SER A 59 3.26 -13.84 -5.90
CA SER A 59 3.24 -13.10 -4.63
C SER A 59 4.46 -12.20 -4.47
N GLU A 60 5.64 -12.69 -4.82
CA GLU A 60 6.87 -11.88 -4.77
C GLU A 60 6.84 -10.75 -5.79
N MET A 61 6.40 -11.02 -7.02
CA MET A 61 6.19 -9.99 -8.04
C MET A 61 5.20 -8.91 -7.55
N LEU A 62 4.07 -9.31 -6.94
CA LEU A 62 3.11 -8.35 -6.40
C LEU A 62 3.72 -7.49 -5.28
N ARG A 63 4.54 -8.07 -4.41
CA ARG A 63 5.24 -7.33 -3.36
C ARG A 63 6.09 -6.21 -3.94
N GLU A 64 6.74 -6.48 -5.07
CA GLU A 64 7.57 -5.49 -5.76
C GLU A 64 6.74 -4.42 -6.49
N ILE A 65 5.68 -4.81 -7.22
CA ILE A 65 5.00 -3.90 -8.14
C ILE A 65 3.83 -3.13 -7.51
N LEU A 66 3.12 -3.68 -6.51
CA LEU A 66 1.95 -3.02 -5.94
C LEU A 66 2.23 -1.59 -5.43
N PRO A 67 3.36 -1.29 -4.76
CA PRO A 67 3.67 0.07 -4.35
C PRO A 67 3.74 1.06 -5.52
N PHE A 68 4.31 0.64 -6.65
CA PHE A 68 4.39 1.46 -7.86
C PHE A 68 3.05 1.63 -8.55
N THR A 69 2.19 0.60 -8.51
CA THR A 69 0.88 0.67 -9.14
C THR A 69 -0.04 1.68 -8.45
N LEU A 70 0.12 1.88 -7.16
CA LEU A 70 -0.57 2.94 -6.42
C LEU A 70 -0.05 4.33 -6.82
N ALA A 71 1.26 4.47 -7.04
CA ALA A 71 1.88 5.71 -7.49
C ALA A 71 1.51 6.11 -8.92
N VAL A 72 1.18 5.17 -9.81
CA VAL A 72 0.71 5.46 -11.18
C VAL A 72 -0.60 6.25 -11.17
N MET A 73 -1.43 6.07 -10.16
CA MET A 73 -2.71 6.79 -10.04
C MET A 73 -2.52 8.25 -9.58
N VAL A 74 -1.37 8.56 -9.00
CA VAL A 74 -1.02 9.90 -8.51
C VAL A 74 0.44 10.19 -8.88
N PRO A 75 0.67 10.76 -10.06
CA PRO A 75 2.02 11.12 -10.50
C PRO A 75 2.66 12.16 -9.57
N PRO A 76 4.00 12.26 -9.57
CA PRO A 76 4.72 13.31 -8.84
C PRO A 76 4.14 14.70 -9.16
N ASN A 77 4.03 15.55 -8.13
CA ASN A 77 3.43 16.89 -8.23
C ASN A 77 1.94 16.89 -8.65
N TRP A 78 1.22 15.81 -8.39
CA TRP A 78 -0.21 15.73 -8.65
C TRP A 78 -0.97 16.87 -7.96
N ASP A 79 -1.79 17.56 -8.74
CA ASP A 79 -2.75 18.54 -8.25
C ASP A 79 -4.16 17.95 -8.38
N GLU A 80 -4.87 17.82 -7.27
CA GLU A 80 -6.23 17.23 -7.25
C GLU A 80 -7.22 17.99 -8.14
N ARG A 81 -6.94 19.25 -8.49
CA ARG A 81 -7.75 20.00 -9.43
C ARG A 81 -7.89 19.30 -10.78
N TYR A 82 -6.91 18.52 -11.20
CA TYR A 82 -7.01 17.72 -12.42
C TYR A 82 -8.13 16.70 -12.40
N THR A 83 -8.50 16.16 -11.22
CA THR A 83 -9.64 15.23 -11.10
C THR A 83 -10.94 15.97 -10.87
N THR A 84 -10.95 16.96 -9.99
CA THR A 84 -12.16 17.70 -9.61
C THR A 84 -12.73 18.53 -10.75
N GLU A 85 -11.88 19.12 -11.63
CA GLU A 85 -12.31 19.80 -12.85
C GLU A 85 -13.01 18.86 -13.84
N TYR A 86 -12.68 17.56 -13.77
CA TYR A 86 -13.33 16.52 -14.56
C TYR A 86 -14.52 15.86 -13.86
N GLY A 87 -14.89 16.34 -12.67
CA GLY A 87 -16.02 15.85 -11.90
C GLY A 87 -15.77 14.49 -11.19
N PHE A 88 -14.51 14.15 -10.94
CA PHE A 88 -14.12 12.95 -10.20
C PHE A 88 -13.42 13.31 -8.89
N GLU A 89 -13.75 12.58 -7.84
CA GLU A 89 -12.95 12.56 -6.62
C GLU A 89 -11.86 11.50 -6.73
N LEU A 90 -10.73 11.75 -6.07
CA LEU A 90 -9.62 10.80 -6.05
C LEU A 90 -10.04 9.46 -5.45
N GLU A 91 -10.93 9.49 -4.46
CA GLU A 91 -11.53 8.32 -3.83
C GLU A 91 -12.31 7.43 -4.81
N ASP A 92 -12.97 8.01 -5.80
CA ASP A 92 -13.70 7.24 -6.82
C ASP A 92 -12.72 6.49 -7.74
N ILE A 93 -11.63 7.15 -8.12
CA ILE A 93 -10.56 6.56 -8.93
C ILE A 93 -9.91 5.38 -8.19
N TYR A 94 -9.54 5.58 -6.93
CA TYR A 94 -8.93 4.53 -6.11
C TYR A 94 -9.91 3.37 -5.84
N ALA A 95 -11.18 3.65 -5.52
CA ALA A 95 -12.19 2.62 -5.29
C ALA A 95 -12.41 1.75 -6.54
N PHE A 96 -12.50 2.37 -7.71
CA PHE A 96 -12.62 1.67 -8.97
C PHE A 96 -11.37 0.83 -9.27
N GLY A 97 -10.19 1.40 -9.09
CA GLY A 97 -8.90 0.71 -9.27
C GLY A 97 -8.76 -0.53 -8.39
N MET A 98 -9.03 -0.39 -7.09
CA MET A 98 -9.00 -1.50 -6.13
C MET A 98 -9.96 -2.62 -6.54
N ARG A 99 -11.23 -2.28 -6.79
CA ARG A 99 -12.24 -3.24 -7.24
C ARG A 99 -11.81 -3.98 -8.51
N SER A 100 -11.28 -3.24 -9.49
CA SER A 100 -10.83 -3.82 -10.76
C SER A 100 -9.69 -4.82 -10.57
N VAL A 101 -8.71 -4.50 -9.71
CA VAL A 101 -7.58 -5.39 -9.42
C VAL A 101 -8.05 -6.62 -8.67
N GLU A 102 -8.85 -6.47 -7.62
CA GLU A 102 -9.38 -7.59 -6.83
C GLU A 102 -10.20 -8.57 -7.67
N MET A 103 -11.09 -8.05 -8.54
CA MET A 103 -11.88 -8.90 -9.43
C MET A 103 -11.01 -9.72 -10.38
N LYS A 104 -9.95 -9.13 -10.93
CA LYS A 104 -9.03 -9.82 -11.83
C LYS A 104 -8.23 -10.90 -11.11
N TRP A 105 -7.71 -10.59 -9.93
CA TRP A 105 -6.98 -11.59 -9.11
C TRP A 105 -7.90 -12.70 -8.62
N LYS A 106 -9.13 -12.40 -8.23
CA LYS A 106 -10.13 -13.43 -7.90
C LYS A 106 -10.38 -14.36 -9.09
N ALA A 107 -10.42 -13.84 -10.30
CA ALA A 107 -10.63 -14.63 -11.51
C ALA A 107 -9.44 -15.54 -11.86
N THR A 108 -8.25 -15.30 -11.31
CA THR A 108 -7.10 -16.23 -11.46
C THR A 108 -7.18 -17.44 -10.52
N GLY A 109 -8.18 -17.52 -9.63
CA GLY A 109 -8.26 -18.56 -8.60
C GLY A 109 -7.31 -18.34 -7.40
N TYR A 110 -6.58 -17.23 -7.36
CA TYR A 110 -5.71 -16.85 -6.25
C TYR A 110 -5.98 -15.38 -5.84
N PRO A 111 -7.04 -15.15 -5.05
CA PRO A 111 -7.46 -13.82 -4.63
C PRO A 111 -6.36 -13.07 -3.85
N LEU A 112 -6.37 -11.74 -3.91
CA LEU A 112 -5.34 -10.91 -3.25
C LEU A 112 -5.24 -11.15 -1.73
N HIS A 113 -6.30 -11.58 -1.08
CA HIS A 113 -6.32 -11.85 0.36
C HIS A 113 -5.68 -13.19 0.74
N ASP A 114 -5.49 -14.09 -0.24
CA ASP A 114 -4.82 -15.38 -0.04
C ASP A 114 -3.29 -15.27 -0.16
N HIS A 115 -2.81 -14.10 -0.59
CA HIS A 115 -1.36 -13.84 -0.64
C HIS A 115 -0.78 -13.63 0.77
N PRO A 116 0.55 -13.87 0.94
CA PRO A 116 1.23 -13.63 2.20
C PRO A 116 0.99 -12.24 2.79
N PRO A 117 0.99 -12.10 4.13
CA PRO A 117 0.80 -10.83 4.81
C PRO A 117 1.70 -9.71 4.27
N GLY A 118 1.19 -8.48 4.25
CA GLY A 118 1.90 -7.30 3.77
C GLY A 118 1.80 -7.03 2.27
N ILE A 119 1.32 -7.97 1.45
CA ILE A 119 1.11 -7.74 0.02
C ILE A 119 -0.15 -6.90 -0.19
N TYR A 120 -1.28 -7.31 0.40
CA TYR A 120 -2.54 -6.60 0.29
C TYR A 120 -3.21 -6.45 1.67
N PRO A 121 -2.75 -5.53 2.54
CA PRO A 121 -3.16 -5.44 3.94
C PRO A 121 -4.48 -4.68 4.15
N PHE A 122 -5.39 -4.77 3.20
CA PHE A 122 -6.72 -4.18 3.31
C PHE A 122 -7.71 -5.16 3.94
N ASP A 123 -8.68 -4.62 4.66
CA ASP A 123 -9.79 -5.41 5.19
C ASP A 123 -10.70 -5.86 4.02
N PRO A 124 -10.85 -7.18 3.77
CA PRO A 124 -11.70 -7.68 2.69
C PRO A 124 -13.18 -7.34 2.89
N GLU A 125 -13.62 -7.19 4.14
CA GLU A 125 -15.02 -6.88 4.46
C GLU A 125 -15.34 -5.37 4.34
N MET A 126 -14.29 -4.52 4.31
CA MET A 126 -14.48 -3.08 4.18
C MET A 126 -14.87 -2.70 2.74
N PRO A 127 -15.91 -1.87 2.54
CA PRO A 127 -16.31 -1.40 1.22
C PRO A 127 -15.15 -0.70 0.48
N HIS A 128 -15.05 -0.90 -0.84
CA HIS A 128 -13.98 -0.31 -1.66
C HIS A 128 -13.86 1.21 -1.51
N ARG A 129 -15.00 1.92 -1.41
CA ARG A 129 -15.00 3.38 -1.22
C ARG A 129 -14.37 3.78 0.11
N GLU A 130 -14.68 3.06 1.18
CA GLU A 130 -14.09 3.33 2.50
C GLU A 130 -12.58 3.04 2.50
N ARG A 131 -12.15 1.93 1.89
CA ARG A 131 -10.72 1.63 1.71
C ARG A 131 -10.01 2.72 0.91
N ALA A 132 -10.65 3.20 -0.16
CA ALA A 132 -10.13 4.29 -0.97
C ALA A 132 -10.03 5.60 -0.17
N GLN A 133 -11.03 5.95 0.63
CA GLN A 133 -11.00 7.11 1.50
C GLN A 133 -9.83 7.05 2.48
N ARG A 134 -9.61 5.90 3.14
CA ARG A 134 -8.45 5.70 4.03
C ARG A 134 -7.12 5.87 3.28
N GLN A 135 -7.01 5.31 2.09
CA GLN A 135 -5.78 5.42 1.28
C GLN A 135 -5.52 6.86 0.83
N VAL A 136 -6.55 7.58 0.39
CA VAL A 136 -6.43 8.99 -0.01
C VAL A 136 -6.09 9.88 1.18
N LYS A 137 -6.60 9.59 2.39
CA LYS A 137 -6.17 10.28 3.61
C LYS A 137 -4.68 10.11 3.88
N LEU A 138 -4.15 8.89 3.78
CA LEU A 138 -2.71 8.64 3.90
C LEU A 138 -1.90 9.40 2.85
N LEU A 139 -2.40 9.46 1.62
CA LEU A 139 -1.78 10.20 0.53
C LEU A 139 -1.76 11.72 0.80
N ARG A 140 -2.93 12.32 1.12
CA ARG A 140 -3.05 13.76 1.43
C ARG A 140 -2.26 14.19 2.67
N ALA A 141 -2.01 13.26 3.58
CA ALA A 141 -1.16 13.47 4.75
C ALA A 141 0.34 13.32 4.45
N GLY A 142 0.71 12.95 3.22
CA GLY A 142 2.11 12.72 2.85
C GLY A 142 2.71 11.43 3.42
N VAL A 143 1.89 10.48 3.85
CA VAL A 143 2.34 9.18 4.35
C VAL A 143 2.60 8.21 3.19
N LEU A 144 1.78 8.26 2.14
CA LEU A 144 1.96 7.49 0.90
C LEU A 144 2.38 8.41 -0.25
N GLY A 145 2.97 7.83 -1.28
CA GLY A 145 3.44 8.54 -2.48
C GLY A 145 4.73 9.33 -2.25
N GLU A 146 5.09 10.17 -3.22
CA GLU A 146 6.18 11.15 -3.06
C GLU A 146 5.60 12.44 -2.47
N PRO A 147 5.90 12.75 -1.20
CA PRO A 147 5.30 13.90 -0.57
C PRO A 147 6.03 15.19 -0.93
N ASN A 148 5.25 16.21 -1.16
CA ASN A 148 5.72 17.59 -1.13
C ASN A 148 5.84 18.07 0.32
N GLY A 149 6.78 17.49 1.09
CA GLY A 149 7.03 17.91 2.47
C GLY A 149 7.01 16.81 3.52
N LYS A 150 6.94 17.21 4.79
CA LYS A 150 6.87 16.29 5.93
C LYS A 150 5.46 15.72 6.07
N PRO A 151 5.32 14.42 6.45
CA PRO A 151 4.01 13.84 6.72
C PRO A 151 3.34 14.56 7.88
N ARG A 152 2.04 14.85 7.73
CA ARG A 152 1.27 15.49 8.79
C ARG A 152 1.03 14.52 9.94
N VAL A 153 1.10 15.04 11.15
CA VAL A 153 0.64 14.37 12.36
C VAL A 153 -0.89 14.53 12.42
N ASP A 154 -1.60 13.43 12.39
CA ASP A 154 -3.07 13.40 12.41
C ASP A 154 -3.51 12.05 13.01
N PRO A 155 -4.26 12.06 14.14
CA PRO A 155 -4.64 10.83 14.85
C PRO A 155 -5.42 9.82 14.01
N GLU A 156 -6.21 10.27 13.04
CA GLU A 156 -6.93 9.38 12.13
C GLU A 156 -5.96 8.72 11.14
N VAL A 157 -5.04 9.49 10.58
CA VAL A 157 -3.99 9.01 9.65
C VAL A 157 -3.06 8.03 10.35
N GLU A 158 -2.65 8.34 11.57
CA GLU A 158 -1.86 7.45 12.43
C GLU A 158 -2.57 6.12 12.65
N GLY A 159 -3.85 6.16 13.05
CA GLY A 159 -4.67 4.98 13.26
C GLY A 159 -4.80 4.11 12.01
N ILE A 160 -5.02 4.71 10.84
CA ILE A 160 -5.07 3.99 9.56
C ILE A 160 -3.72 3.32 9.26
N LEU A 161 -2.59 4.02 9.47
CA LEU A 161 -1.27 3.44 9.21
C LEU A 161 -1.00 2.25 10.14
N PHE A 162 -1.32 2.35 11.44
CA PHE A 162 -1.10 1.27 12.39
C PHE A 162 -2.03 0.08 12.16
N ASP A 163 -3.26 0.28 11.70
CA ASP A 163 -4.15 -0.80 11.25
C ASP A 163 -3.54 -1.57 10.06
N VAL A 164 -3.01 -0.85 9.07
CA VAL A 164 -2.29 -1.45 7.93
C VAL A 164 -1.04 -2.20 8.39
N ILE A 165 -0.25 -1.65 9.32
CA ILE A 165 0.94 -2.32 9.87
C ILE A 165 0.54 -3.61 10.59
N ALA A 166 -0.49 -3.59 11.42
CA ALA A 166 -0.98 -4.78 12.12
C ALA A 166 -1.42 -5.86 11.13
N ARG A 167 -2.20 -5.51 10.11
CA ARG A 167 -2.65 -6.44 9.06
C ARG A 167 -1.51 -6.95 8.16
N SER A 168 -0.39 -6.23 8.12
CA SER A 168 0.80 -6.63 7.36
C SER A 168 1.70 -7.58 8.14
N ALA A 169 1.43 -7.82 9.42
CA ALA A 169 2.29 -8.65 10.25
C ALA A 169 2.16 -10.13 9.90
N ASP A 170 3.29 -10.78 9.69
CA ASP A 170 3.39 -12.23 9.54
C ASP A 170 3.33 -12.87 10.93
N THR A 171 2.20 -13.49 11.24
CA THR A 171 1.96 -14.15 12.53
C THR A 171 2.75 -15.44 12.70
N ASP A 172 3.19 -16.08 11.61
CA ASP A 172 3.99 -17.30 11.63
C ASP A 172 5.46 -17.00 11.99
N ALA A 173 5.87 -15.75 11.88
CA ALA A 173 7.22 -15.31 12.23
C ALA A 173 7.46 -15.20 13.74
N ILE A 174 6.42 -15.35 14.59
CA ILE A 174 6.53 -15.30 16.04
C ILE A 174 6.49 -16.71 16.66
N ASP A 175 7.13 -16.88 17.83
CA ASP A 175 7.12 -18.11 18.62
C ASP A 175 6.31 -17.99 19.92
N ARG A 176 5.83 -16.80 20.24
CA ARG A 176 4.98 -16.47 21.40
C ARG A 176 4.30 -15.13 21.14
N PRO A 177 3.26 -14.79 21.89
CA PRO A 177 2.68 -13.44 21.84
C PRO A 177 3.74 -12.36 22.02
N VAL A 178 3.64 -11.30 21.20
CA VAL A 178 4.58 -10.18 21.20
C VAL A 178 3.86 -8.86 21.03
N THR A 179 4.32 -7.84 21.75
CA THR A 179 3.80 -6.48 21.66
C THR A 179 4.93 -5.51 21.29
N PHE A 180 4.74 -4.81 20.21
CA PHE A 180 5.60 -3.70 19.75
C PHE A 180 4.94 -2.38 20.10
N GLN A 181 5.68 -1.46 20.70
CA GLN A 181 5.24 -0.14 21.10
C GLN A 181 6.02 0.93 20.32
N TRP A 182 5.31 1.88 19.71
CA TRP A 182 5.88 3.10 19.16
C TRP A 182 5.60 4.27 20.11
N LYS A 183 6.64 5.01 20.45
CA LYS A 183 6.57 6.25 21.22
C LYS A 183 7.08 7.38 20.35
N PHE A 184 6.18 8.23 19.91
CA PHE A 184 6.53 9.40 19.11
C PHE A 184 6.87 10.58 20.01
N GLU A 185 7.76 11.46 19.56
CA GLU A 185 8.10 12.72 20.22
C GLU A 185 7.07 13.82 19.91
N ASP A 186 6.38 13.66 18.77
CA ASP A 186 5.53 14.65 18.12
C ASP A 186 4.12 14.12 17.77
N ALA A 187 3.78 12.89 18.14
CA ALA A 187 2.50 12.25 17.90
C ALA A 187 2.08 11.36 19.08
N GLU A 188 0.86 10.83 19.02
CA GLU A 188 0.37 9.87 20.02
C GLU A 188 1.13 8.53 19.94
N PRO A 189 1.31 7.85 21.07
CA PRO A 189 1.89 6.51 21.04
C PRO A 189 0.90 5.48 20.48
N TYR A 190 1.44 4.45 19.81
CA TYR A 190 0.69 3.31 19.28
C TYR A 190 1.39 2.00 19.61
N TYR A 191 0.61 0.94 19.69
CA TYR A 191 1.16 -0.42 19.82
C TYR A 191 0.52 -1.37 18.81
N VAL A 192 1.26 -2.42 18.47
CA VAL A 192 0.77 -3.58 17.70
C VAL A 192 1.02 -4.82 18.55
N ARG A 193 -0.05 -5.57 18.80
CA ARG A 193 -0.02 -6.87 19.47
C ARG A 193 -0.24 -7.96 18.43
N ILE A 194 0.59 -9.00 18.51
CA ILE A 194 0.50 -10.20 17.69
C ILE A 194 0.36 -11.39 18.63
N ASP A 195 -0.72 -12.15 18.48
CA ASP A 195 -1.04 -13.28 19.38
C ASP A 195 -1.80 -14.35 18.61
N ASN A 196 -1.28 -15.62 18.65
CA ASN A 196 -1.95 -16.81 18.11
C ASN A 196 -2.61 -16.64 16.73
N GLY A 197 -1.88 -16.06 15.77
CA GLY A 197 -2.38 -15.85 14.41
C GLY A 197 -3.30 -14.62 14.27
N SER A 198 -3.49 -13.85 15.32
CA SER A 198 -4.25 -12.58 15.28
C SER A 198 -3.34 -11.38 15.49
N THR A 199 -3.74 -10.25 14.91
CA THR A 199 -3.03 -8.97 15.06
C THR A 199 -4.00 -7.87 15.44
N SER A 200 -3.55 -6.92 16.24
CA SER A 200 -4.32 -5.73 16.57
C SER A 200 -3.42 -4.52 16.76
N ALA A 201 -3.90 -3.35 16.36
CA ALA A 201 -3.29 -2.08 16.69
C ALA A 201 -4.11 -1.35 17.75
N GLY A 202 -3.45 -0.59 18.62
CA GLY A 202 -4.10 0.24 19.60
C GLY A 202 -3.37 1.56 19.80
N ARG A 203 -4.13 2.63 20.06
CA ARG A 203 -3.62 3.95 20.42
C ARG A 203 -3.32 3.99 21.92
N GLY A 204 -2.23 4.64 22.28
CA GLY A 204 -1.79 4.76 23.66
C GLY A 204 -0.60 3.86 24.01
N LEU A 205 -0.38 3.68 25.30
CA LEU A 205 0.66 2.78 25.82
C LEU A 205 0.05 1.41 26.11
N ALA A 206 0.74 0.36 25.66
CA ALA A 206 0.41 -1.00 26.07
C ALA A 206 0.82 -1.23 27.53
N ASP A 207 0.07 -2.08 28.28
CA ASP A 207 0.41 -2.46 29.66
C ASP A 207 1.80 -3.11 29.73
N HIS A 208 2.15 -3.88 28.70
CA HIS A 208 3.45 -4.48 28.53
C HIS A 208 3.89 -4.39 27.05
N ALA A 209 5.15 -4.06 26.83
CA ALA A 209 5.75 -4.05 25.50
C ALA A 209 7.08 -4.82 25.49
N ASP A 210 7.22 -5.78 24.58
CA ASP A 210 8.47 -6.52 24.37
C ASP A 210 9.55 -5.67 23.73
N VAL A 211 9.13 -4.79 22.80
CA VAL A 211 10.02 -3.83 22.11
C VAL A 211 9.34 -2.48 22.09
N THR A 212 10.07 -1.44 22.46
CA THR A 212 9.65 -0.04 22.33
C THR A 212 10.56 0.68 21.35
N LEU A 213 9.97 1.34 20.36
CA LEU A 213 10.64 2.19 19.37
C LEU A 213 10.32 3.65 19.66
N SER A 214 11.34 4.45 20.03
CA SER A 214 11.18 5.90 20.20
C SER A 214 11.69 6.63 18.96
N THR A 215 10.87 7.51 18.38
CA THR A 215 11.14 8.17 17.09
C THR A 215 10.25 9.42 16.93
N THR A 216 10.42 10.18 15.84
CA THR A 216 9.43 11.15 15.38
C THR A 216 8.47 10.50 14.36
N TRP A 217 7.29 11.09 14.18
CA TRP A 217 6.34 10.63 13.16
C TRP A 217 6.97 10.61 11.75
N ALA A 218 7.67 11.70 11.39
CA ALA A 218 8.30 11.82 10.09
C ALA A 218 9.37 10.74 9.85
N ASP A 219 10.25 10.49 10.82
CA ASP A 219 11.29 9.45 10.70
C ASP A 219 10.69 8.04 10.62
N TRP A 220 9.59 7.80 11.34
CA TRP A 220 8.87 6.52 11.26
C TRP A 220 8.24 6.30 9.87
N VAL A 221 7.56 7.30 9.32
CA VAL A 221 6.95 7.23 7.99
C VAL A 221 8.00 6.95 6.92
N GLU A 222 9.19 7.56 7.00
CA GLU A 222 10.31 7.27 6.08
C GLU A 222 10.68 5.78 6.07
N VAL A 223 10.70 5.14 7.24
CA VAL A 223 11.01 3.71 7.36
C VAL A 223 9.83 2.84 6.96
N ALA A 224 8.63 3.16 7.44
CA ALA A 224 7.46 2.31 7.29
C ALA A 224 6.91 2.30 5.85
N THR A 225 7.01 3.42 5.12
CA THR A 225 6.32 3.57 3.84
C THR A 225 7.23 3.92 2.66
N ARG A 226 8.43 4.48 2.90
CA ARG A 226 9.32 4.99 1.86
C ARG A 226 10.60 4.18 1.65
N GLY A 227 10.71 3.03 2.34
CA GLY A 227 11.84 2.12 2.19
C GLY A 227 13.16 2.64 2.73
N TYR A 228 13.14 3.63 3.66
CA TYR A 228 14.36 4.02 4.35
C TYR A 228 14.84 2.86 5.23
N ASP A 229 16.13 2.53 5.15
CA ASP A 229 16.69 1.40 5.89
C ASP A 229 16.56 1.60 7.40
N ALA A 230 15.83 0.69 8.06
CA ALA A 230 15.61 0.74 9.50
C ALA A 230 16.91 0.63 10.32
N ARG A 231 17.92 -0.12 9.82
CA ARG A 231 19.23 -0.25 10.49
C ARG A 231 19.99 1.07 10.44
N LEU A 232 19.93 1.74 9.29
CA LEU A 232 20.51 3.07 9.13
C LEU A 232 19.78 4.12 9.98
N ALA A 233 18.45 4.02 10.11
CA ALA A 233 17.66 4.86 11.00
C ALA A 233 18.08 4.68 12.47
N MET A 234 18.31 3.43 12.91
CA MET A 234 18.81 3.13 14.26
C MET A 234 20.24 3.65 14.45
N LEU A 235 21.13 3.42 13.49
CA LEU A 235 22.52 3.92 13.56
C LEU A 235 22.58 5.45 13.68
N ARG A 236 21.69 6.16 12.96
CA ARG A 236 21.56 7.62 12.99
C ARG A 236 20.72 8.14 14.17
N ARG A 237 20.31 7.25 15.10
CA ARG A 237 19.45 7.55 16.25
C ARG A 237 18.09 8.18 15.92
N LYS A 238 17.63 8.05 14.67
CA LYS A 238 16.28 8.44 14.25
C LYS A 238 15.23 7.50 14.86
N ILE A 239 15.55 6.21 15.02
CA ILE A 239 14.77 5.24 15.76
C ILE A 239 15.64 4.69 16.89
N ARG A 240 15.11 4.73 18.11
CA ARG A 240 15.80 4.27 19.33
C ARG A 240 15.05 3.08 19.92
N PRO A 241 15.48 1.84 19.64
CA PRO A 241 14.83 0.65 20.17
C PRO A 241 15.23 0.41 21.62
N ARG A 242 14.30 -0.14 22.41
CA ARG A 242 14.50 -0.67 23.76
C ARG A 242 13.72 -1.97 23.93
N GLY A 243 14.18 -2.85 24.80
CA GLY A 243 13.51 -4.13 25.12
C GLY A 243 14.22 -5.33 24.53
N SER A 244 13.48 -6.32 24.10
CA SER A 244 14.00 -7.61 23.63
C SER A 244 14.75 -7.51 22.30
N LEU A 245 16.08 -7.71 22.33
CA LEU A 245 16.92 -7.77 21.13
C LEU A 245 16.52 -8.91 20.19
N ARG A 246 16.04 -10.04 20.77
CA ARG A 246 15.55 -11.18 19.97
C ARG A 246 14.33 -10.79 19.13
N GLN A 247 13.35 -10.11 19.73
CA GLN A 247 12.15 -9.68 19.03
C GLN A 247 12.45 -8.54 18.05
N LEU A 248 13.36 -7.62 18.41
CA LEU A 248 13.84 -6.58 17.49
C LEU A 248 14.48 -7.19 16.24
N ALA A 249 15.31 -8.21 16.38
CA ALA A 249 15.95 -8.89 15.26
C ALA A 249 14.95 -9.64 14.35
N ARG A 250 13.77 -9.99 14.88
CA ARG A 250 12.69 -10.63 14.12
C ARG A 250 11.76 -9.64 13.40
N MET A 251 11.78 -8.36 13.78
CA MET A 251 10.89 -7.35 13.17
C MET A 251 10.87 -7.39 11.63
N PRO A 252 11.99 -7.54 10.91
CA PRO A 252 11.95 -7.60 9.43
C PRO A 252 11.24 -8.83 8.87
N LYS A 253 11.09 -9.89 9.65
CA LYS A 253 10.31 -11.09 9.27
C LYS A 253 8.84 -10.90 9.61
N ILE A 254 8.56 -10.31 10.78
CA ILE A 254 7.20 -10.03 11.26
C ILE A 254 6.54 -8.93 10.41
N PHE A 255 7.27 -7.87 10.10
CA PHE A 255 6.84 -6.77 9.25
C PHE A 255 7.76 -6.70 8.02
N PRO A 256 7.48 -7.49 6.98
CA PRO A 256 8.33 -7.52 5.79
C PRO A 256 8.51 -6.12 5.21
N PRO A 257 9.76 -5.67 5.01
CA PRO A 257 10.02 -4.35 4.47
C PRO A 257 9.44 -4.25 3.06
N ARG A 258 8.86 -3.10 2.73
CA ARG A 258 8.55 -2.79 1.33
C ARG A 258 9.85 -2.63 0.57
N PRO A 259 9.93 -3.11 -0.68
CA PRO A 259 11.10 -2.85 -1.51
C PRO A 259 11.29 -1.34 -1.62
N ALA A 260 12.52 -0.89 -1.39
CA ALA A 260 12.90 0.50 -1.61
C ALA A 260 12.55 0.85 -3.06
N SER A 261 11.73 1.89 -3.26
CA SER A 261 11.60 2.47 -4.59
C SER A 261 13.02 2.79 -5.07
N SER A 262 13.45 2.19 -6.17
CA SER A 262 14.74 2.50 -6.74
C SER A 262 14.72 3.98 -7.11
N ARG A 263 15.18 4.83 -6.21
CA ARG A 263 15.52 6.21 -6.55
C ARG A 263 16.61 6.11 -7.61
N GLN A 264 16.24 6.24 -8.88
CA GLN A 264 17.25 6.64 -9.85
C GLN A 264 17.82 7.95 -9.33
N PRO A 265 19.15 8.06 -9.19
CA PRO A 265 19.73 9.36 -8.92
C PRO A 265 19.25 10.28 -10.03
N THR A 266 18.64 11.39 -9.65
CA THR A 266 18.31 12.48 -10.55
C THR A 266 19.62 12.93 -11.17
N GLY A 267 20.01 12.29 -12.27
CA GLY A 267 21.07 12.75 -13.14
C GLY A 267 20.55 14.06 -13.71
N SER A 268 21.18 15.14 -13.29
CA SER A 268 21.09 16.44 -13.93
C SER A 268 21.30 16.25 -15.43
N LEU A 269 20.20 16.28 -16.19
CA LEU A 269 20.28 16.59 -17.61
C LEU A 269 20.71 18.05 -17.70
N GLN A 270 22.01 18.25 -18.01
CA GLN A 270 22.54 19.51 -18.51
C GLN A 270 22.04 19.76 -19.95
#